data_12b210815f98b37d3f0352669933de21
#
_entry.id   12b210815f98b37d3f0352669933de21
#
_cell.length_a   1.000
_cell.length_b   1.000
_cell.length_c   1.000
_cell.angle_alpha   90.00
_cell.angle_beta   90.00
_cell.angle_gamma   90.00
#
_symmetry.space_group_name_H-M   'P 1'
#
loop_
_entity.id
_entity.type
_entity.pdbx_description
1 polymer ?
#
loop_
_entity_poly.entity_id
_entity_poly.type
_entity_poly.pdbx_seq_one_letter_code
_entity_poly.pdbx_strand_id
1 'polypeptide(L)'
;NGYKDTLELVESFRQFEDYPHEFIVVDNASPNGDGERLERALGDTTRVIRSDKNLGFAGANNLGYRAAKGDYILYINNDIIITCPVLKVLVERLRSDSRIGAVSPKIKYEYQRDTIQYAGYKSANPIRASYQLVAGYQLDCADFDQPKRTDAIHGACVMTTRKVIKEAGPMTEAYFLFYEELDWSLQLHRHGYETWYEPAATVFHKESMTIKRGS
;
A
#
# COMPACT_ATOMS: atom_id res chain seq x y z
N ASN A 1 -6.39 15.68 5.12
CA ASN A 1 -6.46 15.70 6.61
C ASN A 1 -5.57 14.62 7.27
N GLY A 2 -4.42 14.32 6.72
CA GLY A 2 -3.56 13.24 7.20
C GLY A 2 -2.20 13.69 7.73
N TYR A 3 -2.03 14.99 8.07
CA TYR A 3 -0.74 15.56 8.44
C TYR A 3 -0.01 14.75 9.53
N LYS A 4 -0.69 14.47 10.65
CA LYS A 4 -0.09 13.76 11.78
C LYS A 4 0.29 12.33 11.41
N ASP A 5 -0.61 11.59 10.77
CA ASP A 5 -0.38 10.20 10.35
C ASP A 5 0.76 10.11 9.34
N THR A 6 0.83 11.05 8.38
CA THR A 6 1.93 11.12 7.41
C THR A 6 3.28 11.35 8.08
N LEU A 7 3.35 12.22 9.09
CA LEU A 7 4.60 12.41 9.86
C LEU A 7 5.00 11.14 10.60
N GLU A 8 4.06 10.47 11.26
CA GLU A 8 4.32 9.23 12.00
C GLU A 8 4.77 8.10 11.07
N LEU A 9 4.17 7.98 9.86
CA LEU A 9 4.63 7.05 8.84
C LEU A 9 6.09 7.31 8.46
N VAL A 10 6.41 8.55 8.03
CA VAL A 10 7.78 8.91 7.59
C VAL A 10 8.78 8.69 8.73
N GLU A 11 8.43 9.06 9.96
CA GLU A 11 9.31 8.87 11.11
C GLU A 11 9.54 7.38 11.42
N SER A 12 8.51 6.54 11.29
CA SER A 12 8.67 5.09 11.46
C SER A 12 9.64 4.50 10.42
N PHE A 13 9.59 4.96 9.17
CA PHE A 13 10.56 4.54 8.16
C PHE A 13 11.97 5.05 8.46
N ARG A 14 12.14 6.29 8.88
CA ARG A 14 13.44 6.84 9.29
C ARG A 14 14.07 6.06 10.46
N GLN A 15 13.23 5.56 11.35
CA GLN A 15 13.68 4.82 12.52
C GLN A 15 14.01 3.36 12.21
N PHE A 16 13.25 2.69 11.38
CA PHE A 16 13.31 1.24 11.23
C PHE A 16 13.79 0.75 9.87
N GLU A 17 13.76 1.59 8.81
CA GLU A 17 14.11 1.14 7.46
C GLU A 17 15.52 1.62 7.06
N ASP A 18 16.37 0.67 6.70
CA ASP A 18 17.76 0.92 6.27
C ASP A 18 17.98 0.66 4.76
N TYR A 19 17.00 0.09 4.07
CA TYR A 19 17.09 -0.16 2.64
C TYR A 19 16.98 1.17 1.87
N PRO A 20 17.88 1.45 0.89
CA PRO A 20 17.85 2.72 0.15
C PRO A 20 16.51 3.00 -0.51
N HIS A 21 15.90 4.13 -0.21
CA HIS A 21 14.61 4.53 -0.74
C HIS A 21 14.47 6.04 -0.87
N GLU A 22 13.53 6.48 -1.68
CA GLU A 22 13.02 7.84 -1.71
C GLU A 22 11.59 7.86 -1.15
N PHE A 23 11.23 8.94 -0.50
CA PHE A 23 9.87 9.15 0.03
C PHE A 23 9.15 10.22 -0.78
N ILE A 24 7.99 9.87 -1.34
CA ILE A 24 7.13 10.80 -2.08
C ILE A 24 5.77 10.83 -1.40
N VAL A 25 5.41 11.98 -0.87
CA VAL A 25 4.10 12.25 -0.27
C VAL A 25 3.24 13.00 -1.27
N VAL A 26 2.03 12.53 -1.51
CA VAL A 26 1.05 13.22 -2.35
C VAL A 26 -0.03 13.83 -1.45
N ASP A 27 -0.05 15.14 -1.36
CA ASP A 27 -1.18 15.86 -0.77
C ASP A 27 -2.30 15.99 -1.80
N ASN A 28 -3.34 15.21 -1.61
CA ASN A 28 -4.47 15.08 -2.53
C ASN A 28 -5.54 16.15 -2.29
N ALA A 29 -5.14 17.42 -2.33
CA ALA A 29 -5.97 18.60 -2.09
C ALA A 29 -6.54 18.67 -0.65
N SER A 30 -5.72 18.50 0.38
CA SER A 30 -6.13 18.66 1.77
C SER A 30 -6.55 20.11 2.06
N PRO A 31 -7.73 20.36 2.68
CA PRO A 31 -8.29 21.71 2.80
C PRO A 31 -7.56 22.63 3.79
N ASN A 32 -6.73 22.07 4.69
CA ASN A 32 -6.13 22.80 5.81
C ASN A 32 -4.65 23.19 5.58
N GLY A 33 -4.17 23.18 4.33
CA GLY A 33 -2.77 23.48 4.00
C GLY A 33 -1.80 22.41 4.54
N ASP A 34 -2.25 21.17 4.68
CA ASP A 34 -1.43 20.07 5.18
C ASP A 34 -0.21 19.81 4.29
N GLY A 35 -0.35 19.98 2.95
CA GLY A 35 0.76 19.83 2.01
C GLY A 35 1.94 20.78 2.32
N GLU A 36 1.66 22.07 2.53
CA GLU A 36 2.71 23.06 2.87
C GLU A 36 3.31 22.81 4.25
N ARG A 37 2.50 22.34 5.19
CA ARG A 37 2.99 21.97 6.53
C ARG A 37 3.89 20.76 6.47
N LEU A 38 3.56 19.76 5.63
CA LEU A 38 4.38 18.56 5.38
C LEU A 38 5.69 18.92 4.70
N GLU A 39 5.70 19.77 3.67
CA GLU A 39 6.93 20.26 3.03
C GLU A 39 7.89 20.85 4.06
N ARG A 40 7.39 21.73 4.93
CA ARG A 40 8.21 22.35 5.99
C ARG A 40 8.69 21.36 7.03
N ALA A 41 7.86 20.41 7.42
CA ALA A 41 8.19 19.47 8.50
C ALA A 41 9.13 18.35 8.04
N LEU A 42 8.98 17.87 6.80
CA LEU A 42 9.75 16.73 6.27
C LEU A 42 11.08 17.15 5.63
N GLY A 43 11.20 18.42 5.21
CA GLY A 43 12.41 18.97 4.61
C GLY A 43 12.78 18.28 3.29
N ASP A 44 14.04 18.45 2.88
CA ASP A 44 14.54 18.01 1.55
C ASP A 44 14.66 16.49 1.40
N THR A 45 14.51 15.73 2.48
CA THR A 45 14.59 14.25 2.46
C THR A 45 13.33 13.58 1.93
N THR A 46 12.24 14.35 1.80
CA THR A 46 10.93 13.84 1.37
C THR A 46 10.34 14.80 0.34
N ARG A 47 10.02 14.27 -0.83
CA ARG A 47 9.36 15.06 -1.86
C ARG A 47 7.86 15.11 -1.61
N VAL A 48 7.31 16.30 -1.37
CA VAL A 48 5.87 16.51 -1.27
C VAL A 48 5.33 17.03 -2.61
N ILE A 49 4.26 16.42 -3.11
CA ILE A 49 3.56 16.84 -4.34
C ILE A 49 2.15 17.24 -3.95
N ARG A 50 1.75 18.44 -4.30
CA ARG A 50 0.41 18.94 -4.02
C ARG A 50 -0.45 18.89 -5.28
N SER A 51 -1.63 18.29 -5.16
CA SER A 51 -2.64 18.32 -6.21
C SER A 51 -3.63 19.45 -5.97
N ASP A 52 -4.05 20.11 -7.04
CA ASP A 52 -5.07 21.18 -6.97
C ASP A 52 -6.48 20.64 -6.73
N LYS A 53 -6.70 19.35 -6.93
CA LYS A 53 -7.99 18.67 -6.73
C LYS A 53 -7.80 17.28 -6.15
N ASN A 54 -8.84 16.78 -5.48
CA ASN A 54 -8.86 15.40 -5.01
C ASN A 54 -9.00 14.43 -6.21
N LEU A 55 -7.95 13.65 -6.45
CA LEU A 55 -7.82 12.69 -7.57
C LEU A 55 -8.36 11.30 -7.23
N GLY A 56 -8.90 11.11 -6.01
CA GLY A 56 -9.19 9.78 -5.50
C GLY A 56 -7.92 9.00 -5.12
N PHE A 57 -8.09 7.74 -4.73
CA PHE A 57 -6.97 6.90 -4.27
C PHE A 57 -6.01 6.57 -5.42
N ALA A 58 -6.51 6.01 -6.52
CA ALA A 58 -5.69 5.61 -7.66
C ALA A 58 -4.96 6.81 -8.28
N GLY A 59 -5.67 7.93 -8.47
CA GLY A 59 -5.08 9.13 -9.09
C GLY A 59 -3.93 9.72 -8.28
N ALA A 60 -4.06 9.77 -6.94
CA ALA A 60 -2.98 10.23 -6.06
C ALA A 60 -1.76 9.28 -6.11
N ASN A 61 -1.97 7.98 -6.04
CA ASN A 61 -0.90 6.98 -6.18
C ASN A 61 -0.20 7.04 -7.53
N ASN A 62 -0.95 7.20 -8.62
CA ASN A 62 -0.40 7.36 -9.97
C ASN A 62 0.40 8.67 -10.11
N LEU A 63 -0.03 9.75 -9.45
CA LEU A 63 0.72 11.00 -9.43
C LEU A 63 2.08 10.82 -8.73
N GLY A 64 2.10 10.14 -7.58
CA GLY A 64 3.33 9.76 -6.88
C GLY A 64 4.24 8.88 -7.74
N TYR A 65 3.69 7.84 -8.37
CA TYR A 65 4.44 6.96 -9.27
C TYR A 65 5.12 7.70 -10.40
N ARG A 66 4.42 8.64 -11.06
CA ARG A 66 5.02 9.44 -12.15
C ARG A 66 6.23 10.26 -11.71
N ALA A 67 6.30 10.63 -10.44
CA ALA A 67 7.41 11.38 -9.88
C ALA A 67 8.54 10.52 -9.32
N ALA A 68 8.27 9.23 -9.05
CA ALA A 68 9.22 8.28 -8.51
C ALA A 68 10.34 7.94 -9.52
N LYS A 69 11.54 7.67 -9.00
CA LYS A 69 12.73 7.29 -9.78
C LYS A 69 13.10 5.81 -9.58
N GLY A 70 12.72 5.23 -8.45
CA GLY A 70 13.03 3.84 -8.09
C GLY A 70 12.46 2.80 -9.06
N ASP A 71 13.08 1.63 -9.13
CA ASP A 71 12.59 0.49 -9.91
C ASP A 71 11.49 -0.30 -9.18
N TYR A 72 11.53 -0.28 -7.85
CA TYR A 72 10.49 -0.83 -7.00
C TYR A 72 9.62 0.30 -6.48
N ILE A 73 8.32 0.12 -6.57
CA ILE A 73 7.32 1.13 -6.17
C ILE A 73 6.50 0.55 -5.03
N LEU A 74 6.59 1.16 -3.85
CA LEU A 74 5.73 0.86 -2.71
C LEU A 74 4.61 1.90 -2.66
N TYR A 75 3.37 1.46 -2.88
CA TYR A 75 2.20 2.23 -2.55
C TYR A 75 1.84 1.96 -1.09
N ILE A 76 1.73 3.01 -0.30
CA ILE A 76 1.50 2.89 1.13
C ILE A 76 0.60 4.02 1.63
N ASN A 77 -0.41 3.64 2.42
CA ASN A 77 -1.29 4.61 3.06
C ASN A 77 -0.53 5.39 4.15
N ASN A 78 -0.90 6.63 4.32
CA ASN A 78 -0.25 7.52 5.29
C ASN A 78 -0.54 7.16 6.76
N ASP A 79 -1.50 6.28 7.03
CA ASP A 79 -1.86 5.76 8.35
C ASP A 79 -1.29 4.35 8.64
N ILE A 80 -0.24 3.97 7.92
CA ILE A 80 0.59 2.80 8.21
C ILE A 80 1.77 3.18 9.12
N ILE A 81 2.16 2.24 9.97
CA ILE A 81 3.37 2.30 10.79
C ILE A 81 4.16 1.02 10.59
N ILE A 82 5.49 1.13 10.46
CA ILE A 82 6.41 0.00 10.53
C ILE A 82 7.13 -0.03 11.88
N THR A 83 7.54 -1.20 12.33
CA THR A 83 8.32 -1.42 13.57
C THR A 83 9.57 -2.25 13.33
N CYS A 84 9.81 -2.64 12.08
CA CYS A 84 10.99 -3.34 11.59
C CYS A 84 11.16 -3.07 10.09
N PRO A 85 12.34 -3.35 9.50
CA PRO A 85 12.56 -3.21 8.07
C PRO A 85 11.60 -4.07 7.25
N VAL A 86 11.03 -3.51 6.19
CA VAL A 86 10.07 -4.21 5.31
C VAL A 86 10.47 -4.20 3.84
N LEU A 87 11.20 -3.16 3.39
CA LEU A 87 11.47 -2.96 1.96
C LEU A 87 12.31 -4.09 1.37
N LYS A 88 13.39 -4.49 2.04
CA LYS A 88 14.26 -5.57 1.56
C LYS A 88 13.50 -6.87 1.36
N VAL A 89 12.65 -7.23 2.32
CA VAL A 89 11.85 -8.47 2.27
C VAL A 89 10.90 -8.46 1.07
N LEU A 90 10.19 -7.34 0.84
CA LEU A 90 9.27 -7.21 -0.28
C LEU A 90 10.01 -7.21 -1.63
N VAL A 91 11.17 -6.56 -1.72
CA VAL A 91 12.04 -6.58 -2.90
C VAL A 91 12.52 -8.01 -3.20
N GLU A 92 12.99 -8.75 -2.19
CA GLU A 92 13.44 -10.13 -2.36
C GLU A 92 12.31 -11.04 -2.83
N ARG A 93 11.08 -10.85 -2.32
CA ARG A 93 9.91 -11.57 -2.83
C ARG A 93 9.65 -11.28 -4.31
N LEU A 94 9.64 -10.02 -4.73
CA LEU A 94 9.46 -9.66 -6.14
C LEU A 94 10.57 -10.22 -7.06
N ARG A 95 11.79 -10.34 -6.53
CA ARG A 95 12.94 -10.90 -7.28
C ARG A 95 12.95 -12.41 -7.35
N SER A 96 12.25 -13.10 -6.47
CA SER A 96 12.29 -14.56 -6.37
C SER A 96 11.64 -15.28 -7.56
N ASP A 97 10.69 -14.63 -8.24
CA ASP A 97 10.06 -15.13 -9.47
C ASP A 97 9.57 -13.96 -10.32
N SER A 98 9.95 -13.94 -11.60
CA SER A 98 9.58 -12.88 -12.55
C SER A 98 8.07 -12.79 -12.84
N ARG A 99 7.30 -13.80 -12.46
CA ARG A 99 5.84 -13.80 -12.56
C ARG A 99 5.17 -13.01 -11.42
N ILE A 100 5.89 -12.74 -10.34
CA ILE A 100 5.33 -11.95 -9.23
C ILE A 100 5.25 -10.49 -9.66
N GLY A 101 4.03 -10.00 -9.87
CA GLY A 101 3.78 -8.62 -10.28
C GLY A 101 3.58 -7.66 -9.12
N ALA A 102 3.01 -8.14 -8.02
CA ALA A 102 2.80 -7.32 -6.83
C ALA A 102 2.82 -8.17 -5.56
N VAL A 103 3.25 -7.56 -4.46
CA VAL A 103 3.32 -8.20 -3.14
C VAL A 103 2.80 -7.25 -2.06
N SER A 104 1.94 -7.76 -1.19
CA SER A 104 1.50 -7.06 0.03
C SER A 104 2.06 -7.75 1.27
N PRO A 105 2.50 -6.97 2.28
CA PRO A 105 2.94 -7.51 3.55
C PRO A 105 1.78 -8.07 4.37
N LYS A 106 2.08 -8.71 5.51
CA LYS A 106 1.09 -8.91 6.58
C LYS A 106 0.66 -7.55 7.12
N ILE A 107 -0.65 -7.29 7.14
CA ILE A 107 -1.19 -6.06 7.72
C ILE A 107 -1.95 -6.40 8.99
N LYS A 108 -1.59 -5.73 10.08
CA LYS A 108 -2.22 -5.88 11.39
C LYS A 108 -2.88 -4.55 11.80
N TYR A 109 -3.89 -4.64 12.65
CA TYR A 109 -4.49 -3.42 13.21
C TYR A 109 -3.52 -2.76 14.21
N GLU A 110 -3.34 -1.44 14.11
CA GLU A 110 -2.45 -0.73 15.04
C GLU A 110 -3.03 -0.70 16.47
N TYR A 111 -4.34 -0.51 16.60
CA TYR A 111 -5.03 -0.48 17.89
C TYR A 111 -5.19 -1.87 18.55
N GLN A 112 -4.93 -2.94 17.81
CA GLN A 112 -4.97 -4.32 18.28
C GLN A 112 -3.90 -5.15 17.55
N ARG A 113 -2.64 -4.97 17.94
CA ARG A 113 -1.45 -5.45 17.22
C ARG A 113 -1.35 -6.97 17.08
N ASP A 114 -2.12 -7.73 17.84
CA ASP A 114 -2.18 -9.19 17.71
C ASP A 114 -3.25 -9.64 16.70
N THR A 115 -4.00 -8.71 16.10
CA THR A 115 -5.11 -9.01 15.20
C THR A 115 -4.73 -8.67 13.76
N ILE A 116 -4.98 -9.62 12.87
CA ILE A 116 -4.73 -9.50 11.43
C ILE A 116 -5.84 -8.68 10.76
N GLN A 117 -5.46 -7.71 9.97
CA GLN A 117 -6.33 -7.05 9.00
C GLN A 117 -6.29 -7.77 7.65
N TYR A 118 -5.07 -8.15 7.19
CA TYR A 118 -4.88 -8.81 5.91
C TYR A 118 -3.77 -9.86 5.97
N ALA A 119 -4.10 -11.07 5.51
CA ALA A 119 -3.19 -12.18 5.24
C ALA A 119 -3.47 -12.82 3.86
N GLY A 120 -3.86 -12.00 2.89
CA GLY A 120 -4.25 -12.42 1.54
C GLY A 120 -5.75 -12.37 1.31
N TYR A 121 -6.12 -12.49 0.02
CA TYR A 121 -7.50 -12.70 -0.44
C TYR A 121 -7.60 -14.04 -1.18
N LYS A 122 -8.77 -14.66 -1.12
CA LYS A 122 -9.11 -15.88 -1.88
C LYS A 122 -10.51 -15.79 -2.46
N SER A 123 -10.80 -16.70 -3.39
CA SER A 123 -12.13 -16.80 -4.01
C SER A 123 -12.60 -15.52 -4.69
N ALA A 124 -11.70 -14.90 -5.48
CA ALA A 124 -12.06 -13.78 -6.33
C ALA A 124 -13.24 -14.15 -7.25
N ASN A 125 -14.34 -13.44 -7.12
CA ASN A 125 -15.48 -13.56 -8.01
C ASN A 125 -15.64 -12.27 -8.83
N PRO A 126 -15.13 -12.22 -10.07
CA PRO A 126 -15.16 -11.02 -10.89
C PRO A 126 -16.59 -10.57 -11.28
N ILE A 127 -17.57 -11.50 -11.31
CA ILE A 127 -18.97 -11.18 -11.64
C ILE A 127 -19.63 -10.43 -10.48
N ARG A 128 -19.34 -10.85 -9.25
CA ARG A 128 -19.90 -10.23 -8.04
C ARG A 128 -19.02 -9.14 -7.45
N ALA A 129 -17.84 -8.89 -8.04
CA ALA A 129 -16.79 -8.00 -7.51
C ALA A 129 -16.52 -8.28 -6.01
N SER A 130 -16.43 -9.55 -5.62
CA SER A 130 -16.27 -9.97 -4.24
C SER A 130 -15.02 -10.81 -4.04
N TYR A 131 -14.38 -10.63 -2.89
CA TYR A 131 -13.20 -11.36 -2.44
C TYR A 131 -13.43 -11.81 -1.00
N GLN A 132 -12.87 -12.97 -0.64
CA GLN A 132 -12.87 -13.43 0.73
C GLN A 132 -11.51 -13.05 1.37
N LEU A 133 -11.56 -12.16 2.34
CA LEU A 133 -10.39 -11.81 3.14
C LEU A 133 -9.94 -13.00 3.98
N VAL A 134 -8.65 -13.32 3.93
CA VAL A 134 -8.05 -14.35 4.77
C VAL A 134 -7.68 -13.72 6.11
N ALA A 135 -8.12 -14.34 7.19
CA ALA A 135 -7.80 -13.98 8.58
C ALA A 135 -8.28 -12.60 9.06
N GLY A 136 -9.12 -11.89 8.32
CA GLY A 136 -9.64 -10.60 8.79
C GLY A 136 -10.25 -10.70 10.19
N TYR A 137 -9.80 -9.84 11.12
CA TYR A 137 -10.19 -9.82 12.54
C TYR A 137 -9.82 -11.07 13.34
N GLN A 138 -8.93 -11.93 12.85
CA GLN A 138 -8.41 -13.08 13.60
C GLN A 138 -7.11 -12.74 14.32
N LEU A 139 -6.84 -13.44 15.42
CA LEU A 139 -5.54 -13.35 16.09
C LEU A 139 -4.44 -13.91 15.18
N ASP A 140 -3.30 -13.23 15.20
CA ASP A 140 -2.11 -13.66 14.47
C ASP A 140 -1.58 -14.99 15.03
N CYS A 141 -1.27 -15.91 14.15
CA CYS A 141 -0.72 -17.21 14.50
C CYS A 141 0.13 -17.78 13.36
N ALA A 142 0.85 -18.87 13.62
CA ALA A 142 1.77 -19.50 12.69
C ALA A 142 1.15 -19.91 11.33
N ASP A 143 -0.16 -20.13 11.26
CA ASP A 143 -0.88 -20.45 10.02
C ASP A 143 -0.81 -19.31 8.99
N PHE A 144 -0.53 -18.08 9.45
CA PHE A 144 -0.41 -16.89 8.63
C PHE A 144 1.04 -16.45 8.37
N ASP A 145 2.05 -17.27 8.76
CA ASP A 145 3.47 -16.97 8.61
C ASP A 145 4.10 -17.58 7.35
N GLN A 146 3.29 -18.11 6.44
CA GLN A 146 3.79 -18.65 5.18
C GLN A 146 3.47 -17.71 4.02
N PRO A 147 4.49 -17.34 3.21
CA PRO A 147 4.26 -16.58 1.99
C PRO A 147 3.42 -17.40 1.01
N LYS A 148 2.48 -16.76 0.34
CA LYS A 148 1.59 -17.44 -0.58
C LYS A 148 1.07 -16.54 -1.68
N ARG A 149 0.70 -17.14 -2.80
CA ARG A 149 -0.10 -16.49 -3.81
C ARG A 149 -1.46 -16.07 -3.23
N THR A 150 -1.95 -14.93 -3.63
CA THR A 150 -3.25 -14.37 -3.24
C THR A 150 -4.02 -13.92 -4.48
N ASP A 151 -5.34 -13.87 -4.40
CA ASP A 151 -6.17 -13.43 -5.52
C ASP A 151 -6.20 -11.91 -5.70
N ALA A 152 -5.81 -11.17 -4.67
CA ALA A 152 -5.66 -9.71 -4.75
C ALA A 152 -4.66 -9.19 -3.70
N ILE A 153 -4.10 -8.02 -3.98
CA ILE A 153 -3.28 -7.24 -3.06
C ILE A 153 -4.18 -6.36 -2.16
N HIS A 154 -3.60 -5.78 -1.12
CA HIS A 154 -4.29 -4.83 -0.24
C HIS A 154 -3.81 -3.41 -0.49
N GLY A 155 -4.75 -2.49 -0.76
CA GLY A 155 -4.45 -1.10 -1.12
C GLY A 155 -3.69 -0.31 -0.06
N ALA A 156 -3.76 -0.69 1.22
CA ALA A 156 -3.05 0.04 2.28
C ALA A 156 -1.52 -0.10 2.20
N CYS A 157 -1.00 -1.23 1.69
CA CYS A 157 0.44 -1.43 1.49
C CYS A 157 0.70 -2.49 0.42
N VAL A 158 1.30 -2.09 -0.70
CA VAL A 158 1.65 -3.00 -1.80
C VAL A 158 2.90 -2.53 -2.52
N MET A 159 3.80 -3.46 -2.80
CA MET A 159 4.98 -3.22 -3.62
C MET A 159 4.85 -3.91 -4.98
N THR A 160 5.29 -3.22 -6.02
CA THR A 160 5.39 -3.70 -7.39
C THR A 160 6.68 -3.18 -8.04
N THR A 161 6.88 -3.47 -9.32
CA THR A 161 8.00 -2.91 -10.07
C THR A 161 7.54 -1.91 -11.13
N ARG A 162 8.41 -0.97 -11.46
CA ARG A 162 8.19 -0.04 -12.59
C ARG A 162 7.96 -0.79 -13.91
N LYS A 163 8.62 -1.93 -14.10
CA LYS A 163 8.42 -2.80 -15.26
C LYS A 163 6.96 -3.29 -15.32
N VAL A 164 6.46 -3.85 -14.24
CA VAL A 164 5.08 -4.36 -14.16
C VAL A 164 4.07 -3.25 -14.44
N ILE A 165 4.24 -2.05 -13.87
CA ILE A 165 3.35 -0.92 -14.14
C ILE A 165 3.39 -0.50 -15.63
N LYS A 166 4.56 -0.54 -16.26
CA LYS A 166 4.67 -0.22 -17.70
C LYS A 166 3.99 -1.25 -18.59
N GLU A 167 4.04 -2.52 -18.22
CA GLU A 167 3.49 -3.63 -19.02
C GLU A 167 1.98 -3.82 -18.77
N ALA A 168 1.55 -3.83 -17.51
CA ALA A 168 0.16 -4.07 -17.15
C ALA A 168 -0.67 -2.79 -17.00
N GLY A 169 -0.02 -1.63 -16.92
CA GLY A 169 -0.68 -0.35 -16.67
C GLY A 169 -0.76 0.01 -15.16
N PRO A 170 -0.95 1.29 -14.84
CA PRO A 170 -1.15 1.77 -13.47
C PRO A 170 -2.56 1.43 -12.96
N MET A 171 -2.84 1.73 -11.70
CA MET A 171 -4.21 1.63 -11.14
C MET A 171 -5.18 2.47 -11.95
N THR A 172 -6.37 1.94 -12.25
CA THR A 172 -7.41 2.70 -12.96
C THR A 172 -7.94 3.85 -12.10
N GLU A 173 -8.08 5.01 -12.69
CA GLU A 173 -8.63 6.21 -12.05
C GLU A 173 -10.18 6.30 -12.19
N ALA A 174 -10.81 5.25 -12.74
CA ALA A 174 -12.26 5.17 -12.89
C ALA A 174 -13.00 5.05 -11.55
N TYR A 175 -12.34 4.48 -10.53
CA TYR A 175 -12.86 4.43 -9.17
C TYR A 175 -12.34 5.65 -8.39
N PHE A 176 -13.22 6.26 -7.62
CA PHE A 176 -12.80 7.37 -6.75
C PHE A 176 -12.20 6.85 -5.45
N LEU A 177 -12.84 5.83 -4.87
CA LEU A 177 -12.43 5.17 -3.64
C LEU A 177 -13.04 3.76 -3.59
N PHE A 178 -12.26 2.78 -3.18
CA PHE A 178 -12.54 1.33 -3.12
C PHE A 178 -12.58 0.64 -4.49
N TYR A 179 -12.19 -0.62 -4.49
CA TYR A 179 -12.10 -1.56 -5.61
C TYR A 179 -10.94 -1.33 -6.59
N GLU A 180 -10.21 -0.21 -6.55
CA GLU A 180 -9.10 0.06 -7.44
C GLU A 180 -7.97 -0.95 -7.32
N GLU A 181 -7.64 -1.41 -6.11
CA GLU A 181 -6.63 -2.44 -5.86
C GLU A 181 -7.09 -3.82 -6.32
N LEU A 182 -8.39 -4.09 -6.24
CA LEU A 182 -8.99 -5.35 -6.68
C LEU A 182 -9.01 -5.42 -8.21
N ASP A 183 -9.44 -4.35 -8.88
CA ASP A 183 -9.41 -4.22 -10.33
C ASP A 183 -7.97 -4.30 -10.85
N TRP A 184 -7.03 -3.61 -10.18
CA TRP A 184 -5.63 -3.67 -10.57
C TRP A 184 -5.03 -5.06 -10.39
N SER A 185 -5.41 -5.81 -9.36
CA SER A 185 -5.03 -7.22 -9.21
C SER A 185 -5.50 -8.07 -10.39
N LEU A 186 -6.75 -7.88 -10.84
CA LEU A 186 -7.28 -8.56 -12.03
C LEU A 186 -6.52 -8.14 -13.30
N GLN A 187 -6.17 -6.88 -13.44
CA GLN A 187 -5.37 -6.36 -14.56
C GLN A 187 -3.99 -7.02 -14.59
N LEU A 188 -3.30 -7.13 -13.44
CA LEU A 188 -2.03 -7.85 -13.32
C LEU A 188 -2.18 -9.31 -13.75
N HIS A 189 -3.20 -10.02 -13.28
CA HIS A 189 -3.46 -11.42 -13.64
C HIS A 189 -3.72 -11.59 -15.15
N ARG A 190 -4.46 -10.66 -15.78
CA ARG A 190 -4.69 -10.68 -17.25
C ARG A 190 -3.39 -10.54 -18.06
N HIS A 191 -2.38 -9.91 -17.48
CA HIS A 191 -1.04 -9.79 -18.07
C HIS A 191 -0.08 -10.92 -17.66
N GLY A 192 -0.59 -11.98 -17.01
CA GLY A 192 0.17 -13.16 -16.62
C GLY A 192 0.98 -13.00 -15.34
N TYR A 193 0.78 -11.92 -14.61
CA TYR A 193 1.42 -11.69 -13.32
C TYR A 193 0.64 -12.34 -12.18
N GLU A 194 1.36 -12.64 -11.09
CA GLU A 194 0.81 -13.16 -9.84
C GLU A 194 0.84 -12.08 -8.78
N THR A 195 -0.12 -12.10 -7.86
CA THR A 195 -0.13 -11.30 -6.64
C THR A 195 0.20 -12.17 -5.43
N TRP A 196 1.02 -11.65 -4.51
CA TRP A 196 1.56 -12.43 -3.39
C TRP A 196 1.38 -11.72 -2.05
N TYR A 197 1.24 -12.53 -1.01
CA TYR A 197 1.29 -12.17 0.40
C TYR A 197 2.63 -12.57 0.97
N GLU A 198 3.31 -11.64 1.68
CA GLU A 198 4.63 -11.86 2.29
C GLU A 198 4.60 -11.51 3.79
N PRO A 199 4.44 -12.51 4.67
CA PRO A 199 4.30 -12.27 6.11
C PRO A 199 5.60 -11.87 6.83
N ALA A 200 6.78 -12.16 6.27
CA ALA A 200 8.04 -11.72 6.85
C ALA A 200 8.18 -10.18 6.86
N ALA A 201 7.44 -9.49 5.99
CA ALA A 201 7.18 -8.07 6.10
C ALA A 201 5.84 -7.85 6.82
N THR A 202 5.85 -7.16 7.97
CA THR A 202 4.64 -6.86 8.74
C THR A 202 4.51 -5.35 8.94
N VAL A 203 3.32 -4.82 8.70
CA VAL A 203 2.99 -3.41 8.92
C VAL A 203 1.74 -3.27 9.78
N PHE A 204 1.58 -2.11 10.44
CA PHE A 204 0.43 -1.81 11.29
C PHE A 204 -0.39 -0.68 10.67
N HIS A 205 -1.68 -0.89 10.53
CA HIS A 205 -2.62 0.04 9.92
C HIS A 205 -3.55 0.61 10.99
N LYS A 206 -3.57 1.93 11.11
CA LYS A 206 -4.43 2.61 12.10
C LYS A 206 -5.88 2.55 11.69
N GLU A 207 -6.17 2.33 10.40
CA GLU A 207 -7.51 2.39 9.82
C GLU A 207 -8.19 3.71 10.23
N SER A 208 -7.44 4.81 10.05
CA SER A 208 -7.89 6.15 10.42
C SER A 208 -9.25 6.40 9.78
N MET A 209 -10.23 6.67 10.62
CA MET A 209 -11.64 6.80 10.27
C MET A 209 -11.89 8.00 9.37
N THR A 210 -11.42 7.94 8.14
CA THR A 210 -11.90 8.81 7.07
C THR A 210 -13.35 8.46 6.73
N ILE A 211 -13.78 7.27 7.15
CA ILE A 211 -15.18 6.82 7.09
C ILE A 211 -15.68 6.69 8.53
N LYS A 212 -16.31 7.74 9.06
CA LYS A 212 -17.26 7.55 10.15
C LYS A 212 -18.23 6.48 9.68
N ARG A 213 -18.20 5.29 10.30
CA ARG A 213 -19.25 4.29 10.11
C ARG A 213 -20.54 5.06 10.31
N GLY A 214 -21.32 5.21 9.23
CA GLY A 214 -22.62 5.85 9.30
C GLY A 214 -23.43 5.17 10.41
N SER A 215 -23.79 5.95 11.39
CA SER A 215 -24.76 5.63 12.42
C SER A 215 -26.10 5.28 11.78
#